data_8ccc4c834bb41994c32232d40e43335f
#
_entry.id   8ccc4c834bb41994c32232d40e43335f
#
_cell.length_a   1.000
_cell.length_b   1.000
_cell.length_c   1.000
_cell.angle_alpha   90.00
_cell.angle_beta   90.00
_cell.angle_gamma   90.00
#
_symmetry.space_group_name_H-M   'P 1'
#
loop_
_entity.id
_entity.type
_entity.pdbx_description
1 polymer ?
#
loop_
_entity_poly.entity_id
_entity_poly.type
_entity_poly.pdbx_seq_one_letter_code
_entity_poly.pdbx_strand_id
1 'polypeptide(L)'
;MAHKDLRDFISRLDREGELKRITVEVDVDLEITEITDRVSKAGGPALLFEKPRSAKDGVAYTMPLLINTLGSKKRLELALEVNSVEDVARRMEELLEMKPPEGFFDKVRLL
;
A
#
# COMPACT_ATOMS: atom_id res chain seq x y z
N MET A 1 6.59 13.41 -7.28
CA MET A 1 6.50 12.69 -8.55
C MET A 1 5.75 11.38 -8.35
N ALA A 2 4.68 11.17 -9.10
CA ALA A 2 3.84 9.99 -8.93
C ALA A 2 4.57 8.70 -9.35
N HIS A 3 4.33 7.61 -8.63
CA HIS A 3 4.83 6.31 -9.03
C HIS A 3 4.21 5.90 -10.37
N LYS A 4 5.03 5.38 -11.28
CA LYS A 4 4.56 4.97 -12.61
C LYS A 4 3.65 3.75 -12.55
N ASP A 5 4.01 2.80 -11.69
CA ASP A 5 3.32 1.54 -11.51
C ASP A 5 3.67 0.91 -10.16
N LEU A 6 3.15 -0.27 -9.90
CA LEU A 6 3.42 -0.99 -8.65
C LEU A 6 4.91 -1.37 -8.52
N ARG A 7 5.59 -1.68 -9.61
CA ARG A 7 7.01 -2.04 -9.57
C ARG A 7 7.87 -0.87 -9.13
N ASP A 8 7.52 0.33 -9.56
CA ASP A 8 8.19 1.56 -9.15
C ASP A 8 8.02 1.80 -7.64
N PHE A 9 6.81 1.59 -7.13
CA PHE A 9 6.53 1.67 -5.69
C PHE A 9 7.30 0.60 -4.89
N ILE A 10 7.36 -0.64 -5.37
CA ILE A 10 8.15 -1.71 -4.74
C ILE A 10 9.63 -1.30 -4.65
N SER A 11 10.19 -0.76 -5.73
CA SER A 11 11.57 -0.27 -5.75
C SER A 11 11.79 0.84 -4.73
N ARG A 12 10.82 1.72 -4.56
CA ARG A 12 10.88 2.79 -3.55
C ARG A 12 10.87 2.21 -2.14
N LEU A 13 9.99 1.27 -1.86
CA LEU A 13 9.94 0.58 -0.57
C LEU A 13 11.28 -0.09 -0.24
N ASP A 14 11.89 -0.73 -1.23
CA ASP A 14 13.17 -1.41 -1.08
C ASP A 14 14.29 -0.43 -0.74
N ARG A 15 14.37 0.68 -1.46
CA ARG A 15 15.36 1.73 -1.21
C ARG A 15 15.23 2.37 0.17
N GLU A 16 14.02 2.49 0.67
CA GLU A 16 13.74 3.10 1.97
C GLU A 16 13.85 2.11 3.13
N GLY A 17 14.22 0.85 2.87
CA GLY A 17 14.32 -0.17 3.90
C GLY A 17 12.99 -0.66 4.44
N GLU A 18 11.90 -0.45 3.70
CA GLU A 18 10.53 -0.78 4.10
C GLU A 18 10.01 -2.06 3.44
N LEU A 19 10.87 -2.83 2.79
CA LEU A 19 10.53 -4.06 2.10
C LEU A 19 11.40 -5.21 2.55
N LYS A 20 10.77 -6.36 2.82
CA LYS A 20 11.48 -7.63 3.02
C LYS A 20 11.12 -8.58 1.89
N ARG A 21 12.13 -9.03 1.14
CA ARG A 21 11.95 -10.03 0.08
C ARG A 21 12.05 -11.43 0.69
N ILE A 22 11.09 -12.27 0.37
CA ILE A 22 11.06 -13.67 0.82
C ILE A 22 11.25 -14.53 -0.42
N THR A 23 12.43 -15.13 -0.52
CA THR A 23 12.85 -15.89 -1.70
C THR A 23 12.58 -17.38 -1.62
N VAL A 24 12.21 -17.89 -0.44
CA VAL A 24 11.81 -19.28 -0.27
C VAL A 24 10.37 -19.48 -0.71
N GLU A 25 10.02 -20.71 -1.05
CA GLU A 25 8.63 -21.05 -1.37
C GLU A 25 7.76 -20.96 -0.11
N VAL A 26 6.61 -20.29 -0.25
CA VAL A 26 5.65 -20.12 0.83
C VAL A 26 4.27 -20.49 0.32
N ASP A 27 3.51 -21.24 1.11
CA ASP A 27 2.17 -21.65 0.75
C ASP A 27 1.18 -20.50 0.86
N VAL A 28 0.39 -20.29 -0.19
CA VAL A 28 -0.66 -19.26 -0.20
C VAL A 28 -1.81 -19.62 0.74
N ASP A 29 -1.94 -20.89 1.09
CA ASP A 29 -2.96 -21.35 2.02
C ASP A 29 -2.39 -21.29 3.45
N LEU A 30 -2.81 -20.29 4.20
CA LEU A 30 -2.49 -20.03 5.61
C LEU A 30 -1.06 -19.58 5.93
N GLU A 31 -0.01 -20.10 5.27
CA GLU A 31 1.37 -19.69 5.60
C GLU A 31 1.63 -18.20 5.38
N ILE A 32 1.27 -17.68 4.22
CA ILE A 32 1.44 -16.26 3.92
C ILE A 32 0.63 -15.41 4.91
N THR A 33 -0.59 -15.82 5.21
CA THR A 33 -1.45 -15.12 6.16
C THR A 33 -0.84 -15.10 7.56
N GLU A 34 -0.32 -16.23 8.03
CA GLU A 34 0.31 -16.35 9.35
C GLU A 34 1.56 -15.49 9.47
N ILE A 35 2.43 -15.52 8.47
CA ILE A 35 3.64 -14.70 8.44
C ILE A 35 3.27 -13.23 8.45
N THR A 36 2.29 -12.83 7.62
CA THR A 36 1.83 -11.46 7.51
C THR A 36 1.23 -10.95 8.82
N ASP A 37 0.43 -11.77 9.48
CA ASP A 37 -0.18 -11.43 10.77
C ASP A 37 0.90 -11.14 11.81
N ARG A 38 1.90 -12.00 11.93
CA ARG A 38 3.00 -11.81 12.88
C ARG A 38 3.83 -10.58 12.58
N VAL A 39 4.19 -10.39 11.32
CA VAL A 39 5.00 -9.23 10.90
C VAL A 39 4.23 -7.92 11.09
N SER A 40 2.96 -7.90 10.73
CA SER A 40 2.10 -6.72 10.89
C SER A 40 1.94 -6.34 12.36
N LYS A 41 1.69 -7.30 13.24
CA LYS A 41 1.56 -7.06 14.68
C LYS A 41 2.85 -6.57 15.33
N ALA A 42 3.98 -6.97 14.79
CA ALA A 42 5.31 -6.54 15.26
C ALA A 42 5.73 -5.18 14.67
N GLY A 43 4.90 -4.55 13.83
CA GLY A 43 5.25 -3.30 13.16
C GLY A 43 6.30 -3.47 12.07
N GLY A 44 6.38 -4.66 11.47
CA GLY A 44 7.40 -4.98 10.47
C GLY A 44 7.12 -4.41 9.08
N PRO A 45 8.04 -4.68 8.13
CA PRO A 45 8.00 -4.09 6.79
C PRO A 45 6.92 -4.71 5.89
N ALA A 46 6.77 -4.15 4.69
CA ALA A 46 6.05 -4.80 3.61
C ALA A 46 6.78 -6.07 3.20
N LEU A 47 6.05 -7.08 2.77
CA LEU A 47 6.59 -8.38 2.40
C LEU A 47 6.34 -8.64 0.92
N LEU A 48 7.40 -9.04 0.21
CA LEU A 48 7.31 -9.48 -1.17
C LEU A 48 7.67 -10.96 -1.22
N PHE A 49 6.67 -11.81 -1.40
CA PHE A 49 6.86 -13.25 -1.58
C PHE A 49 7.16 -13.52 -3.05
N GLU A 50 8.39 -13.90 -3.36
CA GLU A 50 8.82 -14.11 -4.74
C GLU A 50 8.40 -15.46 -5.30
N LYS A 51 8.16 -16.45 -4.44
CA LYS A 51 7.80 -17.82 -4.82
C LYS A 51 6.57 -18.33 -4.09
N PRO A 52 5.40 -17.69 -4.29
CA PRO A 52 4.18 -18.22 -3.70
C PRO A 52 3.76 -19.51 -4.42
N ARG A 53 3.26 -20.49 -3.66
CA ARG A 53 2.79 -21.76 -4.20
C ARG A 53 1.53 -22.21 -3.50
N SER A 54 0.80 -23.11 -4.14
CA SER A 54 -0.31 -23.82 -3.51
C SER A 54 0.07 -25.29 -3.34
N ALA A 55 0.34 -25.70 -2.10
CA ALA A 55 0.62 -27.11 -1.80
C ALA A 55 -0.61 -27.99 -2.04
N LYS A 56 -1.80 -27.46 -1.77
CA LYS A 56 -3.08 -28.14 -1.99
C LYS A 56 -3.31 -28.46 -3.46
N ASP A 57 -3.04 -27.53 -4.35
CA ASP A 57 -3.27 -27.67 -5.79
C ASP A 57 -2.01 -28.10 -6.54
N GLY A 58 -0.85 -28.15 -5.88
CA GLY A 58 0.42 -28.48 -6.50
C GLY A 58 0.92 -27.46 -7.51
N VAL A 59 0.51 -26.20 -7.35
CA VAL A 59 0.83 -25.13 -8.31
C VAL A 59 1.87 -24.19 -7.72
N ALA A 60 2.93 -23.91 -8.50
CA ALA A 60 3.87 -22.83 -8.22
C ALA A 60 3.48 -21.61 -9.05
N TYR A 61 3.23 -20.48 -8.38
CA TYR A 61 2.85 -19.26 -9.07
C TYR A 61 4.08 -18.51 -9.58
N THR A 62 3.97 -17.91 -10.75
CA THR A 62 5.04 -17.10 -11.33
C THR A 62 4.94 -15.63 -10.93
N MET A 63 3.77 -15.21 -10.49
CA MET A 63 3.53 -13.82 -10.05
C MET A 63 3.88 -13.68 -8.57
N PRO A 64 4.78 -12.75 -8.20
CA PRO A 64 5.06 -12.48 -6.79
C PRO A 64 3.85 -11.88 -6.08
N LEU A 65 3.83 -12.01 -4.76
CA LEU A 65 2.76 -11.48 -3.92
C LEU A 65 3.32 -10.44 -2.96
N LEU A 66 2.75 -9.23 -3.04
CA LEU A 66 3.10 -8.11 -2.18
C LEU A 66 2.00 -7.91 -1.14
N ILE A 67 2.36 -7.81 0.14
CA ILE A 67 1.41 -7.66 1.22
C ILE A 67 1.96 -6.73 2.31
N ASN A 68 1.09 -6.23 3.18
CA ASN A 68 1.41 -5.28 4.26
C ASN A 68 1.98 -3.95 3.72
N THR A 69 1.50 -3.54 2.56
CA THR A 69 2.01 -2.40 1.80
C THR A 69 1.83 -1.07 2.52
N LEU A 70 0.70 -0.88 3.16
CA LEU A 70 0.31 0.36 3.82
C LEU A 70 0.25 0.21 5.35
N GLY A 71 0.93 -0.78 5.88
CA GLY A 71 0.87 -1.14 7.30
C GLY A 71 1.67 -0.25 8.24
N SER A 72 2.29 0.82 7.75
CA SER A 72 2.94 1.82 8.59
C SER A 72 2.69 3.22 8.05
N LYS A 73 2.83 4.19 8.96
CA LYS A 73 2.73 5.61 8.61
C LYS A 73 3.73 5.98 7.51
N LYS A 74 4.97 5.54 7.62
CA LYS A 74 6.02 5.80 6.63
C LYS A 74 5.67 5.23 5.25
N ARG A 75 5.19 4.00 5.20
CA ARG A 75 4.81 3.38 3.91
C ARG A 75 3.61 4.08 3.28
N LEU A 76 2.65 4.51 4.09
CA LEU A 76 1.52 5.31 3.60
C LEU A 76 1.99 6.64 3.03
N GLU A 77 2.90 7.32 3.70
CA GLU A 77 3.49 8.57 3.22
C GLU A 77 4.24 8.39 1.90
N LEU A 78 4.99 7.28 1.76
CA LEU A 78 5.67 6.94 0.51
C LEU A 78 4.69 6.67 -0.63
N ALA A 79 3.59 5.97 -0.34
CA ALA A 79 2.58 5.66 -1.33
C ALA A 79 1.86 6.91 -1.84
N LEU A 80 1.55 7.83 -0.94
CA LEU A 80 0.87 9.09 -1.27
C LEU A 80 1.83 10.18 -1.76
N GLU A 81 3.13 9.94 -1.66
CA GLU A 81 4.18 10.91 -2.00
C GLU A 81 4.03 12.22 -1.24
N VAL A 82 3.77 12.13 0.04
CA VAL A 82 3.63 13.27 0.94
C VAL A 82 4.70 13.23 2.02
N ASN A 83 4.99 14.39 2.60
CA ASN A 83 5.98 14.49 3.69
C ASN A 83 5.43 13.94 5.01
N SER A 84 4.12 14.11 5.25
CA SER A 84 3.49 13.58 6.44
C SER A 84 1.99 13.32 6.22
N VAL A 85 1.45 12.34 6.95
CA VAL A 85 0.01 12.06 6.95
C VAL A 85 -0.76 13.24 7.54
N GLU A 86 -0.18 13.94 8.49
CA GLU A 86 -0.78 15.11 9.09
C GLU A 86 -1.00 16.24 8.07
N ASP A 87 -0.09 16.40 7.11
CA ASP A 87 -0.27 17.37 6.03
C ASP A 87 -1.47 17.02 5.15
N VAL A 88 -1.70 15.75 4.89
CA VAL A 88 -2.88 15.27 4.15
C VAL A 88 -4.15 15.60 4.92
N ALA A 89 -4.18 15.30 6.21
CA ALA A 89 -5.32 15.58 7.06
C ALA A 89 -5.65 17.08 7.09
N ARG A 90 -4.64 17.91 7.22
CA ARG A 90 -4.80 19.38 7.18
C ARG A 90 -5.39 19.86 5.85
N ARG A 91 -4.91 19.34 4.73
CA ARG A 91 -5.44 19.67 3.41
C ARG A 91 -6.90 19.27 3.25
N MET A 92 -7.27 18.12 3.78
CA MET A 92 -8.65 17.67 3.78
C MET A 92 -9.54 18.58 4.62
N GLU A 93 -9.08 19.01 5.79
CA GLU A 93 -9.81 19.98 6.63
C GLU A 93 -10.01 21.30 5.89
N GLU A 94 -8.97 21.84 5.26
CA GLU A 94 -9.05 23.05 4.45
C GLU A 94 -10.09 22.94 3.33
N LEU A 95 -10.12 21.80 2.64
CA LEU A 95 -11.10 21.53 1.59
C LEU A 95 -12.54 21.48 2.12
N LEU A 96 -12.75 20.89 3.29
CA LEU A 96 -14.07 20.82 3.92
C LEU A 96 -14.56 22.18 4.41
N GLU A 97 -13.66 23.08 4.76
CA GLU A 97 -13.99 24.44 5.21
C GLU A 97 -14.17 25.42 4.05
N MET A 98 -13.75 25.05 2.82
CA MET A 98 -13.91 25.89 1.64
C MET A 98 -15.37 26.10 1.31
N LYS A 99 -15.77 27.36 1.15
CA LYS A 99 -17.10 27.69 0.63
C LYS A 99 -17.11 27.45 -0.88
N PRO A 100 -18.15 26.78 -1.41
CA PRO A 100 -18.27 26.62 -2.84
C PRO A 100 -18.40 27.99 -3.53
N PRO A 101 -17.92 28.11 -4.79
CA PRO A 101 -18.07 29.36 -5.55
C PRO A 101 -19.53 29.78 -5.68
N GLU A 102 -19.75 31.08 -5.79
CA GLU A 102 -21.08 31.62 -6.02
C GLU A 102 -21.71 30.98 -7.26
N GLY A 103 -22.95 30.50 -7.13
CA GLY A 103 -23.64 29.80 -8.20
C GLY A 103 -23.28 28.34 -8.38
N PHE A 104 -22.40 27.79 -7.53
CA PHE A 104 -21.98 26.39 -7.63
C PHE A 104 -23.15 25.41 -7.52
N PHE A 105 -24.03 25.61 -6.54
CA PHE A 105 -25.19 24.74 -6.34
C PHE A 105 -26.22 24.87 -7.49
N ASP A 106 -26.32 26.04 -8.07
CA ASP A 106 -27.20 26.25 -9.23
C ASP A 106 -26.69 25.49 -10.46
N LYS A 107 -25.38 25.48 -10.66
CA LYS A 107 -24.73 24.71 -11.73
C LYS A 107 -24.88 23.20 -11.53
N VAL A 108 -24.74 22.72 -10.31
CA VAL A 108 -24.91 21.31 -9.99
C VAL A 108 -26.36 20.86 -10.20
N ARG A 109 -27.33 21.71 -9.89
CA ARG A 109 -28.76 21.41 -10.11
C ARG A 109 -29.11 21.25 -11.60
N LEU A 110 -28.38 21.92 -12.48
CA LEU A 110 -28.60 21.84 -13.93
C LEU A 110 -28.02 20.58 -14.56
N LEU A 111 -27.19 19.86 -13.85
CA LEU A 111 -26.65 18.58 -14.28
C LEU A 111 -27.58 17.42 -13.90
#